data_3fa6f09db74b11b95bb0ab364ac9f81b
#
_entry.id   3fa6f09db74b11b95bb0ab364ac9f81b
#
_cell.length_a   1.000
_cell.length_b   1.000
_cell.length_c   1.000
_cell.angle_alpha   90.00
_cell.angle_beta   90.00
_cell.angle_gamma   90.00
#
_symmetry.space_group_name_H-M   'P 1'
#
loop_
_entity.id
_entity.type
_entity.pdbx_description
1 polymer ?
#
loop_
_entity_poly.entity_id
_entity_poly.type
_entity_poly.pdbx_seq_one_letter_code
_entity_poly.pdbx_strand_id
1 'polypeptide(L)'
;MSHMNPSATLNAGSMGLRSPRLYIASLCLIAGNVILPALAHHIPGGGPALMPLFFFTLIAGWEFGLSCALLTALGSPLISFALTGMPRPSALMGVILSSMALGLLAVVFSPLFSKGRSRGGVATWGVRLVSLAAIVAMHQALLMGLALSNGLDPALKGLVMRLPGALLQILGGCAVIGLMERFISRDAQR
;
A
#
# COMPACT_ATOMS: atom_id res chain seq x y z
N MET A 1 28.69 -6.03 31.67
CA MET A 1 28.14 -4.94 30.83
C MET A 1 28.03 -5.46 29.40
N SER A 2 26.87 -5.97 29.07
CA SER A 2 26.58 -6.52 27.75
C SER A 2 26.29 -5.35 26.82
N HIS A 3 27.17 -5.10 25.86
CA HIS A 3 26.93 -4.15 24.77
C HIS A 3 25.75 -4.67 23.93
N MET A 4 24.55 -4.17 24.20
CA MET A 4 23.42 -4.30 23.28
C MET A 4 23.81 -3.61 21.97
N ASN A 5 23.96 -4.41 20.94
CA ASN A 5 24.25 -3.95 19.59
C ASN A 5 23.04 -3.15 19.06
N PRO A 6 23.13 -1.83 18.88
CA PRO A 6 22.00 -1.01 18.44
C PRO A 6 21.59 -1.25 16.97
N SER A 7 22.30 -2.13 16.26
CA SER A 7 21.98 -2.51 14.88
C SER A 7 20.92 -3.63 14.76
N ALA A 8 20.38 -4.14 15.89
CA ALA A 8 19.20 -5.01 15.87
C ALA A 8 17.89 -4.22 15.67
N THR A 9 17.97 -2.90 15.58
CA THR A 9 16.84 -2.03 15.33
C THR A 9 16.42 -2.09 13.87
N LEU A 10 15.31 -2.78 13.65
CA LEU A 10 14.43 -2.58 12.51
C LEU A 10 15.08 -2.80 11.14
N ASN A 11 15.57 -4.01 10.91
CA ASN A 11 15.29 -4.59 9.63
C ASN A 11 13.75 -4.61 9.53
N ALA A 12 13.17 -3.65 8.83
CA ALA A 12 11.91 -3.82 8.13
C ALA A 12 12.16 -4.90 7.05
N GLY A 13 12.81 -5.98 7.49
CA GLY A 13 13.16 -7.14 6.72
C GLY A 13 11.89 -7.93 6.59
N SER A 14 11.57 -8.28 5.40
CA SER A 14 10.56 -9.24 5.02
C SER A 14 10.25 -10.22 6.15
N MET A 15 9.05 -10.11 6.73
CA MET A 15 8.59 -11.11 7.70
C MET A 15 8.68 -12.47 7.02
N GLY A 16 9.46 -13.38 7.59
CA GLY A 16 9.61 -14.72 7.04
C GLY A 16 8.26 -15.44 6.99
N LEU A 17 8.04 -16.26 5.97
CA LEU A 17 6.79 -17.03 5.77
C LEU A 17 6.40 -17.91 6.96
N ARG A 18 7.33 -18.19 7.86
CA ARG A 18 7.07 -18.98 9.09
C ARG A 18 6.60 -18.13 10.28
N SER A 19 6.57 -16.81 10.14
CA SER A 19 6.18 -15.92 11.24
C SER A 19 4.66 -15.79 11.33
N PRO A 20 4.00 -16.14 12.45
CA PRO A 20 2.57 -15.93 12.62
C PRO A 20 2.17 -14.46 12.54
N ARG A 21 3.09 -13.55 12.89
CA ARG A 21 2.89 -12.09 12.78
C ARG A 21 2.64 -11.64 11.34
N LEU A 22 3.27 -12.31 10.35
CA LEU A 22 3.04 -12.06 8.94
C LEU A 22 1.58 -12.26 8.57
N TYR A 23 1.01 -13.40 8.97
CA TYR A 23 -0.37 -13.75 8.62
C TYR A 23 -1.38 -12.86 9.31
N ILE A 24 -1.15 -12.50 10.58
CA ILE A 24 -2.00 -11.57 11.33
C ILE A 24 -1.98 -10.19 10.66
N ALA A 25 -0.79 -9.65 10.36
CA ALA A 25 -0.65 -8.36 9.71
C ALA A 25 -1.33 -8.38 8.32
N SER A 26 -1.05 -9.40 7.50
CA SER A 26 -1.67 -9.53 6.18
C SER A 26 -3.19 -9.62 6.27
N LEU A 27 -3.73 -10.39 7.22
CA LEU A 27 -5.18 -10.52 7.41
C LEU A 27 -5.82 -9.19 7.80
N CYS A 28 -5.21 -8.43 8.73
CA CYS A 28 -5.69 -7.10 9.10
C CYS A 28 -5.68 -6.13 7.91
N LEU A 29 -4.62 -6.15 7.09
CA LEU A 29 -4.50 -5.29 5.92
C LEU A 29 -5.46 -5.70 4.80
N ILE A 30 -5.69 -7.00 4.61
CA ILE A 30 -6.70 -7.53 3.68
C ILE A 30 -8.10 -7.10 4.15
N ALA A 31 -8.41 -7.24 5.44
CA ALA A 31 -9.69 -6.80 5.99
C ALA A 31 -9.91 -5.30 5.75
N GLY A 32 -8.88 -4.47 5.96
CA GLY A 32 -8.92 -3.05 5.64
C GLY A 32 -9.20 -2.77 4.16
N ASN A 33 -8.54 -3.51 3.25
CA ASN A 33 -8.76 -3.42 1.81
C ASN A 33 -10.16 -3.89 1.36
N VAL A 34 -10.83 -4.73 2.13
CA VAL A 34 -12.22 -5.17 1.86
C VAL A 34 -13.25 -4.20 2.45
N ILE A 35 -13.00 -3.73 3.69
CA ILE A 35 -13.91 -2.80 4.38
C ILE A 35 -13.91 -1.42 3.74
N LEU A 36 -12.74 -0.90 3.35
CA LEU A 36 -12.62 0.45 2.79
C LEU A 36 -13.43 0.63 1.49
N PRO A 37 -13.43 -0.32 0.53
CA PRO A 37 -14.33 -0.28 -0.62
C PRO A 37 -15.80 -0.32 -0.23
N ALA A 38 -16.18 -1.15 0.74
CA ALA A 38 -17.57 -1.22 1.20
C ALA A 38 -18.06 0.13 1.71
N LEU A 39 -17.23 0.85 2.48
CA LEU A 39 -17.52 2.21 2.92
C LEU A 39 -17.55 3.20 1.75
N ALA A 40 -16.62 3.09 0.79
CA ALA A 40 -16.56 3.96 -0.38
C ALA A 40 -17.76 3.84 -1.30
N HIS A 41 -18.44 2.68 -1.33
CA HIS A 41 -19.66 2.47 -2.12
C HIS A 41 -20.86 3.29 -1.63
N HIS A 42 -20.85 3.79 -0.40
CA HIS A 42 -21.87 4.74 0.09
C HIS A 42 -21.73 6.14 -0.56
N ILE A 43 -20.59 6.41 -1.21
CA ILE A 43 -20.32 7.67 -1.94
C ILE A 43 -20.60 7.40 -3.43
N PRO A 44 -21.45 8.16 -4.11
CA PRO A 44 -21.70 8.00 -5.55
C PRO A 44 -20.38 8.07 -6.34
N GLY A 45 -20.05 7.00 -7.10
CA GLY A 45 -18.80 6.91 -7.87
C GLY A 45 -17.52 6.65 -7.03
N GLY A 46 -17.62 6.52 -5.71
CA GLY A 46 -16.47 6.38 -4.81
C GLY A 46 -15.66 5.10 -5.01
N GLY A 47 -16.30 3.99 -5.39
CA GLY A 47 -15.59 2.72 -5.60
C GLY A 47 -14.45 2.81 -6.63
N PRO A 48 -14.71 3.18 -7.90
CA PRO A 48 -13.68 3.33 -8.91
C PRO A 48 -12.73 4.51 -8.65
N ALA A 49 -13.25 5.63 -8.11
CA ALA A 49 -12.48 6.85 -7.92
C ALA A 49 -11.45 6.74 -6.80
N LEU A 50 -11.82 6.14 -5.68
CA LEU A 50 -10.94 6.06 -4.50
C LEU A 50 -9.94 4.90 -4.58
N MET A 51 -10.12 3.92 -5.47
CA MET A 51 -9.25 2.74 -5.61
C MET A 51 -8.87 2.12 -4.24
N PRO A 52 -9.82 1.92 -3.35
CA PRO A 52 -9.53 1.62 -1.94
C PRO A 52 -8.84 0.27 -1.73
N LEU A 53 -8.96 -0.67 -2.68
CA LEU A 53 -8.32 -1.99 -2.67
C LEU A 53 -6.78 -1.91 -2.70
N PHE A 54 -6.20 -0.80 -3.10
CA PHE A 54 -4.75 -0.64 -3.23
C PHE A 54 -4.11 0.01 -2.00
N PHE A 55 -4.91 0.65 -1.14
CA PHE A 55 -4.43 1.47 -0.03
C PHE A 55 -3.56 0.68 0.96
N PHE A 56 -4.11 -0.41 1.50
CA PHE A 56 -3.39 -1.23 2.47
C PHE A 56 -2.31 -2.11 1.84
N THR A 57 -2.37 -2.37 0.53
CA THR A 57 -1.28 -3.04 -0.19
C THR A 57 -0.03 -2.18 -0.26
N LEU A 58 -0.18 -0.86 -0.46
CA LEU A 58 0.92 0.10 -0.38
C LEU A 58 1.58 0.07 1.00
N ILE A 59 0.78 0.11 2.07
CA ILE A 59 1.26 0.04 3.46
C ILE A 59 1.93 -1.30 3.74
N ALA A 60 1.37 -2.42 3.25
CA ALA A 60 1.95 -3.74 3.39
C ALA A 60 3.38 -3.80 2.83
N GLY A 61 3.58 -3.29 1.61
CA GLY A 61 4.89 -3.24 0.97
C GLY A 61 5.87 -2.30 1.68
N TRP A 62 5.39 -1.15 2.10
CA TRP A 62 6.22 -0.15 2.76
C TRP A 62 6.71 -0.57 4.14
N GLU A 63 5.83 -1.10 5.00
CA GLU A 63 6.14 -1.41 6.42
C GLU A 63 6.56 -2.85 6.66
N PHE A 64 5.95 -3.81 5.98
CA PHE A 64 6.08 -5.24 6.30
C PHE A 64 6.86 -6.05 5.26
N GLY A 65 7.20 -5.43 4.12
CA GLY A 65 8.03 -6.03 3.08
C GLY A 65 7.28 -6.98 2.14
N LEU A 66 8.07 -7.72 1.34
CA LEU A 66 7.58 -8.46 0.16
C LEU A 66 6.51 -9.51 0.47
N SER A 67 6.74 -10.34 1.48
CA SER A 67 5.80 -11.44 1.79
C SER A 67 4.42 -10.90 2.18
N CYS A 68 4.38 -9.84 3.00
CA CYS A 68 3.13 -9.22 3.41
C CYS A 68 2.46 -8.49 2.24
N ALA A 69 3.24 -7.79 1.41
CA ALA A 69 2.75 -7.12 0.21
C ALA A 69 2.07 -8.09 -0.75
N LEU A 70 2.71 -9.23 -1.05
CA LEU A 70 2.16 -10.25 -1.96
C LEU A 70 0.92 -10.92 -1.40
N LEU A 71 0.92 -11.30 -0.11
CA LEU A 71 -0.27 -11.88 0.53
C LEU A 71 -1.45 -10.90 0.53
N THR A 72 -1.19 -9.63 0.82
CA THR A 72 -2.22 -8.59 0.80
C THR A 72 -2.69 -8.30 -0.62
N ALA A 73 -1.77 -8.22 -1.60
CA ALA A 73 -2.08 -7.94 -3.00
C ALA A 73 -2.93 -9.04 -3.66
N LEU A 74 -2.68 -10.30 -3.32
CA LEU A 74 -3.45 -11.44 -3.80
C LEU A 74 -4.76 -11.61 -3.01
N GLY A 75 -4.65 -11.59 -1.67
CA GLY A 75 -5.77 -11.89 -0.79
C GLY A 75 -6.89 -10.85 -0.86
N SER A 76 -6.56 -9.57 -0.97
CA SER A 76 -7.57 -8.50 -0.97
C SER A 76 -8.56 -8.61 -2.14
N PRO A 77 -8.12 -8.69 -3.42
CA PRO A 77 -9.05 -8.83 -4.54
C PRO A 77 -9.82 -10.15 -4.52
N LEU A 78 -9.18 -11.25 -4.12
CA LEU A 78 -9.82 -12.57 -4.07
C LEU A 78 -10.90 -12.63 -3.00
N ILE A 79 -10.62 -12.15 -1.79
CA ILE A 79 -11.59 -12.12 -0.70
C ILE A 79 -12.71 -11.12 -1.00
N SER A 80 -12.39 -9.94 -1.54
CA SER A 80 -13.39 -8.98 -1.98
C SER A 80 -14.32 -9.60 -3.03
N PHE A 81 -13.77 -10.28 -4.04
CA PHE A 81 -14.54 -10.97 -5.06
C PHE A 81 -15.45 -12.06 -4.45
N ALA A 82 -14.93 -12.88 -3.54
CA ALA A 82 -15.68 -13.95 -2.90
C ALA A 82 -16.84 -13.43 -2.04
N LEU A 83 -16.67 -12.28 -1.36
CA LEU A 83 -17.68 -11.73 -0.45
C LEU A 83 -18.70 -10.82 -1.15
N THR A 84 -18.26 -10.08 -2.18
CA THR A 84 -19.07 -9.01 -2.78
C THR A 84 -19.33 -9.18 -4.28
N GLY A 85 -18.70 -10.16 -4.93
CA GLY A 85 -18.70 -10.30 -6.39
C GLY A 85 -17.86 -9.22 -7.11
N MET A 86 -17.17 -8.36 -6.39
CA MET A 86 -16.34 -7.28 -6.93
C MET A 86 -14.85 -7.49 -6.61
N PRO A 87 -13.94 -7.20 -7.54
CA PRO A 87 -14.11 -6.71 -8.90
C PRO A 87 -14.77 -7.74 -9.82
N ARG A 88 -15.35 -7.30 -10.96
CA ARG A 88 -15.95 -8.22 -11.95
C ARG A 88 -14.92 -9.28 -12.38
N PRO A 89 -15.34 -10.52 -12.72
CA PRO A 89 -14.41 -11.60 -13.10
C PRO A 89 -13.42 -11.20 -14.21
N SER A 90 -13.89 -10.44 -15.21
CA SER A 90 -13.05 -9.94 -16.31
C SER A 90 -11.97 -8.94 -15.86
N ALA A 91 -12.17 -8.24 -14.77
CA ALA A 91 -11.22 -7.27 -14.21
C ALA A 91 -10.34 -7.85 -13.10
N LEU A 92 -10.71 -8.99 -12.51
CA LEU A 92 -10.08 -9.55 -11.33
C LEU A 92 -8.57 -9.76 -11.51
N MET A 93 -8.15 -10.38 -12.62
CA MET A 93 -6.73 -10.60 -12.90
C MET A 93 -5.96 -9.28 -13.06
N GLY A 94 -6.55 -8.29 -13.74
CA GLY A 94 -5.94 -6.96 -13.88
C GLY A 94 -5.77 -6.26 -12.53
N VAL A 95 -6.75 -6.37 -11.63
CA VAL A 95 -6.68 -5.80 -10.28
C VAL A 95 -5.61 -6.52 -9.45
N ILE A 96 -5.51 -7.84 -9.51
CA ILE A 96 -4.47 -8.61 -8.82
C ILE A 96 -3.08 -8.18 -9.30
N LEU A 97 -2.83 -8.17 -10.61
CA LEU A 97 -1.53 -7.79 -11.17
C LEU A 97 -1.17 -6.35 -10.82
N SER A 98 -2.13 -5.45 -10.88
CA SER A 98 -1.95 -4.04 -10.50
C SER A 98 -1.63 -3.89 -9.00
N SER A 99 -2.32 -4.64 -8.14
CA SER A 99 -2.06 -4.67 -6.70
C SER A 99 -0.66 -5.21 -6.39
N MET A 100 -0.25 -6.27 -7.06
CA MET A 100 1.10 -6.82 -6.92
C MET A 100 2.17 -5.83 -7.38
N ALA A 101 1.96 -5.15 -8.51
CA ALA A 101 2.88 -4.13 -9.00
C ALA A 101 3.06 -2.99 -8.00
N LEU A 102 1.95 -2.49 -7.41
CA LEU A 102 2.02 -1.46 -6.38
C LEU A 102 2.77 -1.94 -5.13
N GLY A 103 2.47 -3.16 -4.66
CA GLY A 103 3.16 -3.76 -3.52
C GLY A 103 4.67 -3.91 -3.76
N LEU A 104 5.06 -4.36 -4.95
CA LEU A 104 6.47 -4.47 -5.35
C LEU A 104 7.16 -3.11 -5.41
N LEU A 105 6.53 -2.11 -6.01
CA LEU A 105 7.06 -0.74 -6.02
C LEU A 105 7.27 -0.23 -4.60
N ALA A 106 6.31 -0.43 -3.70
CA ALA A 106 6.44 -0.02 -2.31
C ALA A 106 7.63 -0.70 -1.61
N VAL A 107 7.83 -2.01 -1.83
CA VAL A 107 8.96 -2.77 -1.26
C VAL A 107 10.30 -2.28 -1.79
N VAL A 108 10.41 -2.07 -3.11
CA VAL A 108 11.67 -1.66 -3.76
C VAL A 108 12.08 -0.25 -3.33
N PHE A 109 11.11 0.66 -3.22
CA PHE A 109 11.40 2.06 -2.94
C PHE A 109 11.47 2.39 -1.44
N SER A 110 10.81 1.60 -0.55
CA SER A 110 10.84 1.86 0.89
C SER A 110 12.26 1.93 1.49
N PRO A 111 13.25 1.07 1.13
CA PRO A 111 14.60 1.15 1.68
C PRO A 111 15.37 2.38 1.23
N LEU A 112 15.11 2.88 0.02
CA LEU A 112 15.80 4.07 -0.52
C LEU A 112 15.50 5.32 0.32
N PHE A 113 14.31 5.37 0.90
CA PHE A 113 13.82 6.52 1.66
C PHE A 113 13.82 6.30 3.18
N SER A 114 14.04 5.06 3.65
CA SER A 114 14.10 4.73 5.08
C SER A 114 15.42 5.14 5.73
N LYS A 115 16.49 5.36 4.96
CA LYS A 115 17.81 5.77 5.48
C LYS A 115 17.81 7.12 6.23
N GLY A 116 16.75 7.93 6.07
CA GLY A 116 16.53 9.17 6.82
C GLY A 116 15.66 9.06 8.07
N ARG A 117 15.21 7.86 8.42
CA ARG A 117 14.20 7.56 9.45
C ARG A 117 14.62 7.91 10.89
N SER A 118 15.92 8.09 11.15
CA SER A 118 16.46 8.33 12.49
C SER A 118 16.31 9.78 12.99
N ARG A 119 15.82 10.70 12.17
CA ARG A 119 15.59 12.11 12.53
C ARG A 119 14.08 12.39 12.50
N GLY A 120 13.42 12.18 13.64
CA GLY A 120 12.03 12.63 13.80
C GLY A 120 11.93 14.14 13.54
N GLY A 121 11.00 14.56 12.67
CA GLY A 121 10.81 15.97 12.35
C GLY A 121 10.07 16.17 11.02
N VAL A 122 9.85 17.43 10.65
CA VAL A 122 9.17 17.84 9.40
C VAL A 122 9.86 17.23 8.16
N ALA A 123 11.20 17.11 8.18
CA ALA A 123 11.98 16.51 7.10
C ALA A 123 11.59 15.05 6.82
N THR A 124 11.31 14.25 7.86
CA THR A 124 10.88 12.84 7.70
C THR A 124 9.52 12.74 7.02
N TRP A 125 8.59 13.64 7.37
CA TRP A 125 7.28 13.70 6.73
C TRP A 125 7.38 14.09 5.24
N GLY A 126 8.21 15.08 4.91
CA GLY A 126 8.45 15.52 3.55
C GLY A 126 9.03 14.39 2.67
N VAL A 127 10.05 13.68 3.16
CA VAL A 127 10.66 12.56 2.45
C VAL A 127 9.64 11.44 2.22
N ARG A 128 8.84 11.10 3.23
CA ARG A 128 7.80 10.09 3.11
C ARG A 128 6.75 10.46 2.09
N LEU A 129 6.25 11.70 2.15
CA LEU A 129 5.24 12.20 1.21
C LEU A 129 5.74 12.13 -0.24
N VAL A 130 6.97 12.60 -0.49
CA VAL A 130 7.59 12.55 -1.83
C VAL A 130 7.77 11.11 -2.30
N SER A 131 8.18 10.21 -1.41
CA SER A 131 8.38 8.80 -1.74
C SER A 131 7.08 8.10 -2.10
N LEU A 132 6.03 8.30 -1.30
CA LEU A 132 4.72 7.75 -1.59
C LEU A 132 4.13 8.35 -2.87
N ALA A 133 4.32 9.65 -3.09
CA ALA A 133 3.91 10.30 -4.34
C ALA A 133 4.63 9.69 -5.55
N ALA A 134 5.92 9.43 -5.46
CA ALA A 134 6.69 8.80 -6.54
C ALA A 134 6.20 7.37 -6.82
N ILE A 135 5.98 6.55 -5.79
CA ILE A 135 5.48 5.17 -5.93
C ILE A 135 4.09 5.17 -6.59
N VAL A 136 3.19 6.01 -6.10
CA VAL A 136 1.82 6.11 -6.63
C VAL A 136 1.84 6.65 -8.07
N ALA A 137 2.67 7.64 -8.38
CA ALA A 137 2.82 8.17 -9.74
C ALA A 137 3.35 7.09 -10.71
N MET A 138 4.36 6.31 -10.31
CA MET A 138 4.86 5.19 -11.10
C MET A 138 3.80 4.13 -11.33
N HIS A 139 3.01 3.80 -10.30
CA HIS A 139 1.90 2.86 -10.43
C HIS A 139 0.81 3.40 -11.38
N GLN A 140 0.45 4.68 -11.28
CA GLN A 140 -0.51 5.30 -12.21
C GLN A 140 0.02 5.35 -13.65
N ALA A 141 1.31 5.61 -13.83
CA ALA A 141 1.95 5.57 -15.14
C ALA A 141 1.90 4.18 -15.77
N LEU A 142 2.14 3.12 -14.96
CA LEU A 142 1.99 1.72 -15.40
C LEU A 142 0.55 1.44 -15.84
N LEU A 143 -0.44 1.80 -15.05
CA LEU A 143 -1.85 1.62 -15.38
C LEU A 143 -2.27 2.40 -16.63
N MET A 144 -1.75 3.61 -16.79
CA MET A 144 -1.97 4.42 -18.00
C MET A 144 -1.35 3.75 -19.22
N GLY A 145 -0.10 3.26 -19.11
CA GLY A 145 0.58 2.54 -20.19
C GLY A 145 -0.21 1.31 -20.66
N LEU A 146 -0.74 0.52 -19.72
CA LEU A 146 -1.60 -0.62 -20.03
C LEU A 146 -2.93 -0.18 -20.68
N ALA A 147 -3.50 0.95 -20.26
CA ALA A 147 -4.76 1.45 -20.80
C ALA A 147 -4.61 2.07 -22.20
N LEU A 148 -3.41 2.50 -22.61
CA LEU A 148 -3.14 3.06 -23.93
C LEU A 148 -3.41 2.09 -25.08
N SER A 149 -3.35 0.78 -24.82
CA SER A 149 -3.75 -0.25 -25.79
C SER A 149 -5.22 -0.12 -26.24
N ASN A 150 -6.06 0.49 -25.41
CA ASN A 150 -7.48 0.75 -25.67
C ASN A 150 -7.74 2.17 -26.25
N GLY A 151 -6.68 2.95 -26.48
CA GLY A 151 -6.73 4.31 -26.98
C GLY A 151 -6.42 5.38 -25.91
N LEU A 152 -6.12 6.59 -26.39
CA LEU A 152 -5.70 7.70 -25.53
C LEU A 152 -6.83 8.23 -24.63
N ASP A 153 -8.05 8.42 -25.21
CA ASP A 153 -9.20 8.96 -24.47
C ASP A 153 -9.61 8.09 -23.26
N PRO A 154 -9.76 6.75 -23.39
CA PRO A 154 -10.04 5.90 -22.23
C PRO A 154 -8.92 5.93 -21.20
N ALA A 155 -7.66 6.01 -21.62
CA ALA A 155 -6.51 6.07 -20.72
C ALA A 155 -6.51 7.35 -19.88
N LEU A 156 -6.75 8.52 -20.50
CA LEU A 156 -6.84 9.82 -19.84
C LEU A 156 -8.04 9.89 -18.88
N LYS A 157 -9.23 9.46 -19.34
CA LYS A 157 -10.41 9.39 -18.48
C LYS A 157 -10.18 8.50 -17.25
N GLY A 158 -9.56 7.35 -17.46
CA GLY A 158 -9.19 6.44 -16.39
C GLY A 158 -8.19 7.06 -15.40
N LEU A 159 -7.19 7.82 -15.87
CA LEU A 159 -6.23 8.53 -15.02
C LEU A 159 -6.94 9.57 -14.16
N VAL A 160 -7.75 10.45 -14.76
CA VAL A 160 -8.48 11.50 -14.06
C VAL A 160 -9.42 10.91 -13.00
N MET A 161 -10.14 9.84 -13.33
CA MET A 161 -11.03 9.17 -12.39
C MET A 161 -10.29 8.61 -11.16
N ARG A 162 -9.03 8.18 -11.31
CA ARG A 162 -8.22 7.60 -10.23
C ARG A 162 -7.47 8.63 -9.38
N LEU A 163 -7.44 9.92 -9.75
CA LEU A 163 -6.74 10.96 -9.00
C LEU A 163 -7.16 11.06 -7.52
N PRO A 164 -8.45 11.01 -7.15
CA PRO A 164 -8.84 11.05 -5.73
C PRO A 164 -8.26 9.89 -4.94
N GLY A 165 -8.24 8.68 -5.52
CA GLY A 165 -7.64 7.50 -4.90
C GLY A 165 -6.12 7.61 -4.76
N ALA A 166 -5.44 8.18 -5.76
CA ALA A 166 -4.02 8.46 -5.68
C ALA A 166 -3.68 9.44 -4.54
N LEU A 167 -4.46 10.49 -4.37
CA LEU A 167 -4.33 11.43 -3.26
C LEU A 167 -4.58 10.75 -1.91
N LEU A 168 -5.61 9.91 -1.82
CA LEU A 168 -5.89 9.11 -0.62
C LEU A 168 -4.71 8.20 -0.27
N GLN A 169 -4.11 7.53 -1.26
CA GLN A 169 -2.95 6.66 -1.05
C GLN A 169 -1.73 7.44 -0.53
N ILE A 170 -1.48 8.63 -1.06
CA ILE A 170 -0.34 9.47 -0.65
C ILE A 170 -0.57 10.05 0.74
N LEU A 171 -1.65 10.78 0.94
CA LEU A 171 -1.92 11.50 2.19
C LEU A 171 -2.30 10.54 3.33
N GLY A 172 -3.23 9.64 3.05
CA GLY A 172 -3.67 8.62 4.01
C GLY A 172 -2.56 7.63 4.34
N GLY A 173 -1.80 7.18 3.33
CA GLY A 173 -0.63 6.33 3.53
C GLY A 173 0.42 7.00 4.40
N CYS A 174 0.73 8.27 4.13
CA CYS A 174 1.66 9.06 4.95
C CYS A 174 1.19 9.15 6.41
N ALA A 175 -0.10 9.40 6.63
CA ALA A 175 -0.69 9.50 7.97
C ALA A 175 -0.64 8.15 8.72
N VAL A 176 -1.08 7.06 8.07
CA VAL A 176 -1.11 5.72 8.69
C VAL A 176 0.29 5.23 9.02
N ILE A 177 1.23 5.32 8.09
CA ILE A 177 2.64 4.96 8.32
C ILE A 177 3.22 5.78 9.47
N GLY A 178 2.94 7.09 9.51
CA GLY A 178 3.39 7.97 10.59
C GLY A 178 2.83 7.61 11.96
N LEU A 179 1.57 7.18 12.02
CA LEU A 179 0.95 6.70 13.25
C LEU A 179 1.59 5.37 13.71
N MET A 180 1.75 4.42 12.80
CA MET A 180 2.36 3.12 13.09
C MET A 180 3.77 3.27 13.68
N GLU A 181 4.60 4.13 13.10
CA GLU A 181 5.94 4.40 13.63
C GLU A 181 5.92 4.99 15.06
N ARG A 182 4.97 5.89 15.34
CA ARG A 182 4.82 6.47 16.69
C ARG A 182 4.42 5.42 17.73
N PHE A 183 3.56 4.47 17.36
CA PHE A 183 3.17 3.39 18.27
C PHE A 183 4.34 2.44 18.52
N ILE A 184 5.03 2.00 17.46
CA ILE A 184 6.20 1.10 17.58
C ILE A 184 7.32 1.74 18.42
N SER A 185 7.58 3.04 18.25
CA SER A 185 8.63 3.73 19.01
C SER A 185 8.29 3.90 20.49
N ARG A 186 7.01 4.00 20.85
CA ARG A 186 6.58 4.08 22.25
C ARG A 186 6.73 2.75 22.98
N ASP A 187 6.43 1.64 22.32
CA ASP A 187 6.56 0.30 22.91
C ASP A 187 8.04 -0.10 23.12
N ALA A 188 8.94 0.41 22.29
CA ALA A 188 10.39 0.19 22.44
C ALA A 188 11.03 0.98 23.61
N GLN A 189 10.32 1.96 24.16
CA GLN A 189 10.77 2.78 25.29
C GLN A 189 10.22 2.32 26.66
N ARG A 190 9.33 1.33 26.65
CA ARG A 190 8.79 0.70 27.88
C ARG A 190 9.49 -0.62 28.16
#